data_a32dcd724e613e7377cbca8a54fabfa2
#
_entry.id   a32dcd724e613e7377cbca8a54fabfa2
#
_cell.length_a   1.000
_cell.length_b   1.000
_cell.length_c   1.000
_cell.angle_alpha   90.00
_cell.angle_beta   90.00
_cell.angle_gamma   90.00
#
_symmetry.space_group_name_H-M   'P 1'
#
loop_
_entity.id
_entity.type
_entity.pdbx_description
1 polymer ?
#
loop_
_entity_poly.entity_id
_entity_poly.type
_entity_poly.pdbx_seq_one_letter_code
_entity_poly.pdbx_strand_id
1 'polypeptide(L)'
;DWQAVGDLVDAVGGVTFNVPFPMHYIDEGKRNGEGAFTIDLWAGEQLLDGDKAMQFIRWRHNNVYPWEIKAAEEAGYGAGSDTKRTQLQQQFIVEAAKQILQVKNLKYLGSMVEVFKENVETDLSIGNLAWFAQKALELDSANKVTFHSLPGNYSASCYSRTQHNYQSYVTFYGSQLVSLVNTYLNPYN
;
A
#
# COMPACT_ATOMS: atom_id res chain seq x y z
N ASP A 1 -0.14 -4.40 11.19
CA ASP A 1 -1.42 -4.98 10.78
C ASP A 1 -2.01 -4.16 9.64
N TRP A 2 -2.68 -4.81 8.70
CA TRP A 2 -3.38 -4.12 7.61
C TRP A 2 -4.53 -3.25 8.13
N GLN A 3 -5.18 -3.68 9.19
CA GLN A 3 -6.27 -2.93 9.82
C GLN A 3 -5.82 -1.54 10.27
N ALA A 4 -4.59 -1.40 10.75
CA ALA A 4 -4.04 -0.12 11.16
C ALA A 4 -4.13 0.98 10.07
N VAL A 5 -4.01 0.60 8.80
CA VAL A 5 -4.13 1.57 7.70
C VAL A 5 -5.56 2.07 7.57
N GLY A 6 -6.53 1.16 7.67
CA GLY A 6 -7.96 1.51 7.66
C GLY A 6 -8.31 2.43 8.84
N ASP A 7 -7.93 2.03 10.05
CA ASP A 7 -8.18 2.80 11.28
C ASP A 7 -7.54 4.20 11.23
N LEU A 8 -6.34 4.31 10.64
CA LEU A 8 -5.66 5.59 10.46
C LEU A 8 -6.40 6.50 9.46
N VAL A 9 -6.91 5.93 8.37
CA VAL A 9 -7.74 6.65 7.40
C VAL A 9 -9.03 7.14 8.05
N ASP A 10 -9.70 6.30 8.85
CA ASP A 10 -10.92 6.67 9.56
C ASP A 10 -10.66 7.74 10.62
N ALA A 11 -9.52 7.67 11.33
CA ALA A 11 -9.15 8.65 12.35
C ALA A 11 -9.04 10.08 11.79
N VAL A 12 -8.78 10.26 10.48
CA VAL A 12 -8.72 11.58 9.83
C VAL A 12 -9.99 11.93 9.04
N GLY A 13 -10.99 11.05 9.06
CA GLY A 13 -12.27 11.24 8.38
C GLY A 13 -12.28 10.84 6.91
N GLY A 14 -11.36 9.95 6.52
CA GLY A 14 -11.22 9.45 5.15
C GLY A 14 -10.15 10.17 4.32
N VAL A 15 -9.81 9.57 3.20
CA VAL A 15 -8.84 10.08 2.22
C VAL A 15 -9.50 10.21 0.86
N THR A 16 -9.46 11.40 0.27
CA THR A 16 -9.91 11.61 -1.11
C THR A 16 -8.89 11.05 -2.08
N PHE A 17 -9.32 10.13 -2.94
CA PHE A 17 -8.45 9.49 -3.90
C PHE A 17 -9.15 9.28 -5.24
N ASN A 18 -8.40 9.42 -6.33
CA ASN A 18 -8.90 9.15 -7.67
C ASN A 18 -8.63 7.68 -8.03
N VAL A 19 -9.65 6.84 -7.92
CA VAL A 19 -9.60 5.42 -8.31
C VAL A 19 -9.49 5.32 -9.83
N PRO A 20 -8.43 4.72 -10.40
CA PRO A 20 -8.14 4.85 -11.84
C PRO A 20 -9.08 4.06 -12.76
N PHE A 21 -9.71 3.02 -12.26
CA PHE A 21 -10.65 2.16 -12.96
C PHE A 21 -11.57 1.45 -11.96
N PRO A 22 -12.72 0.88 -12.35
CA PRO A 22 -13.59 0.15 -11.45
C PRO A 22 -12.87 -1.09 -10.88
N MET A 23 -12.92 -1.26 -9.56
CA MET A 23 -12.32 -2.37 -8.84
C MET A 23 -13.42 -3.18 -8.16
N HIS A 24 -13.82 -4.30 -8.78
CA HIS A 24 -14.82 -5.21 -8.23
C HIS A 24 -14.25 -6.62 -8.12
N TYR A 25 -14.22 -7.13 -6.91
CA TYR A 25 -13.73 -8.46 -6.61
C TYR A 25 -14.54 -9.10 -5.49
N ILE A 26 -14.94 -10.34 -5.69
CA ILE A 26 -15.65 -11.14 -4.68
C ILE A 26 -14.79 -12.36 -4.35
N ASP A 27 -14.40 -12.46 -3.07
CA ASP A 27 -13.80 -13.66 -2.51
C ASP A 27 -14.84 -14.38 -1.64
N GLU A 28 -15.19 -15.61 -2.03
CA GLU A 28 -16.14 -16.43 -1.29
C GLU A 28 -15.54 -17.08 -0.02
N GLY A 29 -14.28 -16.78 0.31
CA GLY A 29 -13.61 -17.29 1.51
C GLY A 29 -13.25 -18.79 1.47
N LYS A 30 -13.33 -19.42 0.31
CA LYS A 30 -13.15 -20.89 0.20
C LYS A 30 -11.67 -21.34 0.20
N ARG A 31 -10.72 -20.44 -0.02
CA ARG A 31 -9.33 -20.84 -0.27
C ARG A 31 -8.43 -20.93 0.96
N ASN A 32 -8.56 -20.07 1.96
CA ASN A 32 -7.58 -19.98 3.05
C ASN A 32 -8.18 -19.96 4.46
N GLY A 33 -9.49 -20.23 4.62
CA GLY A 33 -10.16 -20.08 5.92
C GLY A 33 -10.32 -18.62 6.38
N GLU A 34 -9.86 -17.66 5.58
CA GLU A 34 -10.19 -16.25 5.72
C GLU A 34 -11.64 -16.03 5.30
N GLY A 35 -12.37 -15.20 6.02
CA GLY A 35 -13.77 -14.90 5.69
C GLY A 35 -13.92 -14.33 4.28
N ALA A 36 -15.12 -14.44 3.72
CA ALA A 36 -15.45 -13.81 2.44
C ALA A 36 -15.22 -12.29 2.53
N PHE A 37 -14.68 -11.69 1.48
CA PHE A 37 -14.58 -10.23 1.38
C PHE A 37 -14.94 -9.74 -0.02
N THR A 38 -15.39 -8.50 -0.10
CA THR A 38 -15.77 -7.86 -1.35
C THR A 38 -15.00 -6.57 -1.53
N ILE A 39 -14.56 -6.31 -2.75
CA ILE A 39 -14.07 -5.02 -3.21
C ILE A 39 -15.13 -4.43 -4.13
N ASP A 40 -15.58 -3.22 -3.84
CA ASP A 40 -16.59 -2.49 -4.60
C ASP A 40 -16.21 -1.00 -4.65
N LEU A 41 -15.35 -0.67 -5.60
CA LEU A 41 -14.86 0.69 -5.81
C LEU A 41 -15.07 1.10 -7.26
N TRP A 42 -15.81 2.18 -7.47
CA TRP A 42 -16.01 2.77 -8.79
C TRP A 42 -14.81 3.65 -9.19
N ALA A 43 -14.63 3.85 -10.49
CA ALA A 43 -13.62 4.77 -10.99
C ALA A 43 -13.97 6.23 -10.66
N GLY A 44 -12.94 7.06 -10.47
CA GLY A 44 -13.08 8.49 -10.25
C GLY A 44 -12.68 8.93 -8.84
N GLU A 45 -12.77 10.24 -8.62
CA GLU A 45 -12.46 10.84 -7.34
C GLU A 45 -13.56 10.54 -6.33
N GLN A 46 -13.18 9.98 -5.18
CA GLN A 46 -14.09 9.64 -4.12
C GLN A 46 -13.38 9.69 -2.75
N LEU A 47 -14.17 9.88 -1.71
CA LEU A 47 -13.71 9.75 -0.33
C LEU A 47 -13.67 8.26 0.04
N LEU A 48 -12.47 7.78 0.34
CA LEU A 48 -12.26 6.44 0.85
C LEU A 48 -12.20 6.51 2.38
N ASP A 49 -13.14 5.86 3.05
CA ASP A 49 -13.05 5.52 4.47
C ASP A 49 -12.05 4.36 4.69
N GLY A 50 -11.88 3.91 5.92
CA GLY A 50 -10.96 2.85 6.25
C GLY A 50 -11.24 1.55 5.50
N ASP A 51 -12.51 1.16 5.40
CA ASP A 51 -12.91 -0.05 4.68
C ASP A 51 -12.60 0.05 3.18
N LYS A 52 -12.94 1.16 2.54
CA LYS A 52 -12.64 1.39 1.12
C LYS A 52 -11.15 1.52 0.85
N ALA A 53 -10.40 2.15 1.74
CA ALA A 53 -8.95 2.19 1.67
C ALA A 53 -8.34 0.78 1.71
N MET A 54 -8.87 -0.07 2.59
CA MET A 54 -8.46 -1.48 2.67
C MET A 54 -8.83 -2.27 1.42
N GLN A 55 -10.02 -2.05 0.87
CA GLN A 55 -10.44 -2.64 -0.41
C GLN A 55 -9.46 -2.24 -1.53
N PHE A 56 -9.13 -0.96 -1.63
CA PHE A 56 -8.19 -0.45 -2.62
C PHE A 56 -6.80 -1.08 -2.50
N ILE A 57 -6.23 -1.13 -1.31
CA ILE A 57 -4.89 -1.70 -1.07
C ILE A 57 -4.86 -3.22 -1.33
N ARG A 58 -5.94 -3.93 -1.02
CA ARG A 58 -6.05 -5.38 -1.22
C ARG A 58 -6.36 -5.78 -2.65
N TRP A 59 -6.81 -4.85 -3.49
CA TRP A 59 -7.15 -5.16 -4.87
C TRP A 59 -5.97 -5.79 -5.65
N ARG A 60 -6.25 -6.84 -6.41
CA ARG A 60 -5.29 -7.55 -7.27
C ARG A 60 -5.76 -7.68 -8.71
N HIS A 61 -7.02 -7.93 -8.90
CA HIS A 61 -7.69 -8.07 -10.20
C HIS A 61 -9.20 -8.03 -9.99
N ASN A 62 -9.92 -7.75 -11.07
CA ASN A 62 -11.37 -7.84 -11.08
C ASN A 62 -11.82 -9.27 -11.43
N ASN A 63 -12.95 -9.72 -10.87
CA ASN A 63 -13.51 -11.03 -11.17
C ASN A 63 -15.02 -11.03 -11.36
N VAL A 64 -15.67 -9.86 -11.33
CA VAL A 64 -17.14 -9.74 -11.39
C VAL A 64 -17.62 -9.50 -12.81
N TYR A 65 -17.14 -8.46 -13.47
CA TYR A 65 -17.62 -8.08 -14.80
C TYR A 65 -16.49 -8.08 -15.84
N PRO A 66 -16.70 -8.74 -17.03
CA PRO A 66 -15.66 -8.79 -18.06
C PRO A 66 -15.16 -7.43 -18.56
N TRP A 67 -16.05 -6.43 -18.63
CA TRP A 67 -15.69 -5.09 -19.07
C TRP A 67 -14.78 -4.35 -18.09
N GLU A 68 -14.87 -4.65 -16.80
CA GLU A 68 -13.99 -4.09 -15.76
C GLU A 68 -12.60 -4.74 -15.77
N ILE A 69 -12.56 -6.04 -16.06
CA ILE A 69 -11.29 -6.74 -16.30
C ILE A 69 -10.57 -6.04 -17.44
N LYS A 70 -11.26 -5.79 -18.55
CA LYS A 70 -10.72 -5.10 -19.72
C LYS A 70 -10.30 -3.66 -19.40
N ALA A 71 -11.10 -2.92 -18.64
CA ALA A 71 -10.75 -1.56 -18.22
C ALA A 71 -9.45 -1.51 -17.38
N ALA A 72 -9.27 -2.45 -16.47
CA ALA A 72 -8.05 -2.57 -15.69
C ALA A 72 -6.84 -2.93 -16.58
N GLU A 73 -7.02 -3.82 -17.56
CA GLU A 73 -5.98 -4.19 -18.53
C GLU A 73 -5.59 -3.00 -19.43
N GLU A 74 -6.55 -2.26 -19.96
CA GLU A 74 -6.33 -1.05 -20.77
C GLU A 74 -5.63 0.05 -19.97
N ALA A 75 -5.93 0.17 -18.69
CA ALA A 75 -5.20 1.05 -17.76
C ALA A 75 -3.80 0.51 -17.41
N GLY A 76 -3.45 -0.68 -17.89
CA GLY A 76 -2.15 -1.32 -17.68
C GLY A 76 -2.03 -2.11 -16.38
N TYR A 77 -3.13 -2.43 -15.72
CA TYR A 77 -3.18 -3.19 -14.45
C TYR A 77 -3.78 -4.59 -14.65
N GLY A 78 -3.47 -5.24 -15.75
CA GLY A 78 -3.92 -6.61 -16.04
C GLY A 78 -3.36 -7.66 -15.05
N ALA A 79 -3.94 -8.84 -15.10
CA ALA A 79 -3.54 -9.97 -14.27
C ALA A 79 -2.04 -10.25 -14.38
N GLY A 80 -1.35 -10.37 -13.24
CA GLY A 80 0.10 -10.62 -13.17
C GLY A 80 0.98 -9.37 -13.13
N SER A 81 0.42 -8.17 -13.16
CA SER A 81 1.16 -6.92 -13.05
C SER A 81 1.44 -6.51 -11.59
N ASP A 82 2.19 -7.34 -10.86
CA ASP A 82 2.50 -7.09 -9.45
C ASP A 82 3.24 -5.76 -9.23
N THR A 83 4.15 -5.42 -10.13
CA THR A 83 4.89 -4.14 -10.08
C THR A 83 3.94 -2.94 -10.20
N LYS A 84 2.96 -3.00 -11.09
CA LYS A 84 1.99 -1.91 -11.27
C LYS A 84 1.04 -1.79 -10.09
N ARG A 85 0.63 -2.92 -9.51
CA ARG A 85 -0.15 -2.92 -8.26
C ARG A 85 0.62 -2.23 -7.13
N THR A 86 1.91 -2.55 -6.97
CA THR A 86 2.76 -1.90 -5.97
C THR A 86 2.86 -0.38 -6.21
N GLN A 87 2.99 0.06 -7.45
CA GLN A 87 2.98 1.49 -7.79
C GLN A 87 1.66 2.16 -7.41
N LEU A 88 0.53 1.49 -7.67
CA LEU A 88 -0.79 2.02 -7.31
C LEU A 88 -0.96 2.15 -5.78
N GLN A 89 -0.52 1.15 -5.03
CA GLN A 89 -0.50 1.19 -3.57
C GLN A 89 0.40 2.32 -3.04
N GLN A 90 1.58 2.51 -3.65
CA GLN A 90 2.49 3.60 -3.30
C GLN A 90 1.85 4.98 -3.56
N GLN A 91 1.17 5.16 -4.69
CA GLN A 91 0.45 6.40 -4.99
C GLN A 91 -0.63 6.70 -3.94
N PHE A 92 -1.39 5.68 -3.55
CA PHE A 92 -2.38 5.83 -2.48
C PHE A 92 -1.73 6.23 -1.15
N ILE A 93 -0.66 5.55 -0.75
CA ILE A 93 0.06 5.84 0.51
C ILE A 93 0.59 7.28 0.52
N VAL A 94 1.16 7.76 -0.59
CA VAL A 94 1.62 9.14 -0.71
C VAL A 94 0.48 10.12 -0.58
N GLU A 95 -0.63 9.88 -1.28
CA GLU A 95 -1.78 10.78 -1.23
C GLU A 95 -2.46 10.78 0.14
N ALA A 96 -2.59 9.61 0.76
CA ALA A 96 -3.06 9.49 2.13
C ALA A 96 -2.15 10.25 3.10
N ALA A 97 -0.82 10.07 3.01
CA ALA A 97 0.13 10.78 3.85
C ALA A 97 0.03 12.30 3.70
N LYS A 98 -0.09 12.81 2.46
CA LYS A 98 -0.29 14.25 2.20
C LYS A 98 -1.54 14.78 2.90
N GLN A 99 -2.66 14.04 2.83
CA GLN A 99 -3.92 14.49 3.43
C GLN A 99 -3.90 14.37 4.95
N ILE A 100 -3.35 13.26 5.48
CA ILE A 100 -3.20 13.03 6.92
C ILE A 100 -2.33 14.12 7.56
N LEU A 101 -1.21 14.48 6.93
CA LEU A 101 -0.26 15.46 7.44
C LEU A 101 -0.69 16.92 7.24
N GLN A 102 -1.89 17.19 6.72
CA GLN A 102 -2.38 18.57 6.63
C GLN A 102 -2.61 19.17 8.02
N VAL A 103 -2.28 20.45 8.18
CA VAL A 103 -2.44 21.20 9.45
C VAL A 103 -3.86 21.12 10.01
N LYS A 104 -4.89 21.08 9.15
CA LYS A 104 -6.29 20.92 9.56
C LYS A 104 -6.55 19.61 10.32
N ASN A 105 -5.71 18.59 10.11
CA ASN A 105 -5.86 17.28 10.72
C ASN A 105 -5.07 17.12 12.03
N LEU A 106 -4.30 18.12 12.45
CA LEU A 106 -3.59 18.11 13.75
C LEU A 106 -4.52 17.88 14.94
N LYS A 107 -5.79 18.27 14.83
CA LYS A 107 -6.81 17.97 15.85
C LYS A 107 -7.03 16.46 16.07
N TYR A 108 -6.70 15.63 15.09
CA TYR A 108 -6.83 14.16 15.14
C TYR A 108 -5.54 13.46 15.62
N LEU A 109 -4.49 14.22 15.93
CA LEU A 109 -3.19 13.64 16.31
C LEU A 109 -3.32 12.66 17.50
N GLY A 110 -4.19 12.96 18.47
CA GLY A 110 -4.46 12.06 19.60
C GLY A 110 -4.99 10.71 19.15
N SER A 111 -6.02 10.71 18.31
CA SER A 111 -6.62 9.48 17.76
C SER A 111 -5.63 8.70 16.89
N MET A 112 -4.80 9.39 16.10
CA MET A 112 -3.74 8.73 15.30
C MET A 112 -2.71 8.02 16.18
N VAL A 113 -2.32 8.64 17.31
CA VAL A 113 -1.38 8.03 18.26
C VAL A 113 -2.01 6.81 18.94
N GLU A 114 -3.30 6.86 19.25
CA GLU A 114 -4.04 5.71 19.81
C GLU A 114 -4.09 4.55 18.83
N VAL A 115 -4.51 4.80 17.60
CA VAL A 115 -4.50 3.79 16.51
C VAL A 115 -3.11 3.17 16.34
N PHE A 116 -2.06 4.00 16.34
CA PHE A 116 -0.70 3.50 16.21
C PHE A 116 -0.32 2.58 17.37
N LYS A 117 -0.66 2.93 18.60
CA LYS A 117 -0.38 2.10 19.79
C LYS A 117 -1.11 0.76 19.78
N GLU A 118 -2.35 0.76 19.31
CA GLU A 118 -3.18 -0.45 19.27
C GLU A 118 -2.72 -1.44 18.19
N ASN A 119 -2.12 -0.94 17.12
CA ASN A 119 -1.81 -1.73 15.93
C ASN A 119 -0.31 -1.96 15.69
N VAL A 120 0.57 -1.26 16.41
CA VAL A 120 2.03 -1.34 16.20
C VAL A 120 2.74 -1.70 17.50
N GLU A 121 3.36 -2.86 17.54
CA GLU A 121 4.30 -3.21 18.61
C GLU A 121 5.62 -2.44 18.39
N THR A 122 5.99 -1.60 19.35
CA THR A 122 7.19 -0.77 19.28
C THR A 122 7.76 -0.52 20.66
N ASP A 123 9.07 -0.41 20.74
CA ASP A 123 9.81 0.03 21.93
C ASP A 123 9.93 1.57 22.00
N LEU A 124 9.42 2.29 21.02
CA LEU A 124 9.42 3.74 21.01
C LEU A 124 8.50 4.31 22.09
N SER A 125 9.02 5.24 22.87
CA SER A 125 8.21 6.00 23.84
C SER A 125 7.19 6.90 23.11
N ILE A 126 6.12 7.28 23.81
CA ILE A 126 5.13 8.25 23.29
C ILE A 126 5.81 9.58 22.89
N GLY A 127 6.84 10.01 23.65
CA GLY A 127 7.61 11.20 23.31
C GLY A 127 8.35 11.07 21.99
N ASN A 128 8.93 9.88 21.72
CA ASN A 128 9.58 9.60 20.44
C ASN A 128 8.57 9.59 19.29
N LEU A 129 7.40 8.97 19.49
CA LEU A 129 6.34 8.94 18.48
C LEU A 129 5.83 10.36 18.18
N ALA A 130 5.62 11.19 19.20
CA ALA A 130 5.22 12.57 19.02
C ALA A 130 6.29 13.40 18.28
N TRP A 131 7.57 13.16 18.56
CA TRP A 131 8.67 13.80 17.85
C TRP A 131 8.71 13.38 16.37
N PHE A 132 8.55 12.09 16.07
CA PHE A 132 8.45 11.60 14.69
C PHE A 132 7.25 12.19 13.96
N ALA A 133 6.08 12.24 14.61
CA ALA A 133 4.88 12.85 14.04
C ALA A 133 5.09 14.33 13.72
N GLN A 134 5.73 15.09 14.64
CA GLN A 134 6.08 16.49 14.39
C GLN A 134 7.04 16.63 13.20
N LYS A 135 8.06 15.77 13.11
CA LYS A 135 8.98 15.79 11.98
C LYS A 135 8.32 15.38 10.67
N ALA A 136 7.36 14.46 10.70
CA ALA A 136 6.58 14.09 9.54
C ALA A 136 5.75 15.26 8.98
N LEU A 137 5.26 16.17 9.83
CA LEU A 137 4.57 17.40 9.38
C LEU A 137 5.48 18.36 8.62
N GLU A 138 6.80 18.31 8.87
CA GLU A 138 7.79 19.10 8.14
C GLU A 138 8.13 18.50 6.75
N LEU A 139 7.68 17.26 6.49
CA LEU A 139 7.87 16.62 5.19
C LEU A 139 6.89 17.22 4.18
N ASP A 140 7.42 17.87 3.18
CA ASP A 140 6.70 18.11 1.95
C ASP A 140 6.60 16.76 1.20
N SER A 141 5.51 16.05 1.48
CA SER A 141 5.30 14.66 1.01
C SER A 141 5.36 14.53 -0.52
N ALA A 142 5.15 15.63 -1.25
CA ALA A 142 5.23 15.63 -2.71
C ALA A 142 6.67 15.51 -3.23
N ASN A 143 7.65 16.03 -2.45
CA ASN A 143 9.03 16.17 -2.92
C ASN A 143 10.06 15.40 -2.09
N LYS A 144 9.69 14.90 -0.89
CA LYS A 144 10.63 14.26 0.04
C LYS A 144 10.42 12.76 0.24
N VAL A 145 9.29 12.21 -0.21
CA VAL A 145 9.04 10.77 -0.16
C VAL A 145 9.25 10.19 -1.55
N THR A 146 10.26 9.34 -1.67
CA THR A 146 10.56 8.62 -2.92
C THR A 146 10.44 7.12 -2.69
N PHE A 147 9.90 6.42 -3.69
CA PHE A 147 9.80 4.98 -3.67
C PHE A 147 10.80 4.37 -4.65
N HIS A 148 11.51 3.37 -4.20
CA HIS A 148 12.46 2.63 -5.02
C HIS A 148 12.08 1.16 -5.05
N SER A 149 11.83 0.63 -6.23
CA SER A 149 11.68 -0.81 -6.42
C SER A 149 13.04 -1.47 -6.45
N LEU A 150 13.18 -2.58 -5.72
CA LEU A 150 14.43 -3.34 -5.74
C LEU A 150 14.68 -3.90 -7.15
N PRO A 151 15.88 -3.70 -7.73
CA PRO A 151 16.18 -4.19 -9.07
C PRO A 151 16.25 -5.72 -9.09
N GLY A 152 15.45 -6.36 -9.93
CA GLY A 152 15.36 -7.82 -9.96
C GLY A 152 14.50 -8.36 -11.08
N ASN A 153 14.49 -9.68 -11.22
CA ASN A 153 13.55 -10.41 -12.04
C ASN A 153 12.36 -10.82 -11.17
N TYR A 154 11.21 -10.23 -11.42
CA TYR A 154 9.98 -10.46 -10.67
C TYR A 154 9.17 -11.68 -11.15
N SER A 155 9.68 -12.40 -12.16
CA SER A 155 9.05 -13.59 -12.71
C SER A 155 10.06 -14.74 -12.85
N ALA A 156 11.06 -14.80 -11.99
CA ALA A 156 12.04 -15.86 -12.00
C ALA A 156 11.40 -17.20 -11.65
N SER A 157 11.56 -18.21 -12.50
CA SER A 157 11.10 -19.58 -12.24
C SER A 157 12.22 -20.36 -11.57
N CYS A 158 12.03 -20.69 -10.28
CA CYS A 158 13.00 -21.43 -9.52
C CYS A 158 12.37 -22.71 -8.93
N TYR A 159 13.14 -23.80 -8.94
CA TYR A 159 12.67 -25.05 -8.37
C TYR A 159 12.67 -25.00 -6.83
N SER A 160 11.50 -25.17 -6.24
CA SER A 160 11.33 -25.26 -4.79
C SER A 160 11.56 -26.68 -4.33
N ARG A 161 12.58 -26.91 -3.50
CA ARG A 161 12.86 -28.22 -2.90
C ARG A 161 11.78 -28.65 -1.89
N THR A 162 11.11 -27.68 -1.27
CA THR A 162 10.06 -27.95 -0.28
C THR A 162 8.73 -28.29 -0.96
N GLN A 163 8.42 -27.62 -2.06
CA GLN A 163 7.16 -27.83 -2.79
C GLN A 163 7.28 -28.85 -3.93
N HIS A 164 8.51 -29.33 -4.21
CA HIS A 164 8.84 -30.28 -5.28
C HIS A 164 8.33 -29.87 -6.67
N ASN A 165 8.26 -28.54 -6.92
CA ASN A 165 7.85 -27.97 -8.22
C ASN A 165 8.51 -26.62 -8.49
N TYR A 166 8.33 -26.09 -9.71
CA TYR A 166 8.78 -24.74 -10.06
C TYR A 166 7.80 -23.72 -9.51
N GLN A 167 8.34 -22.74 -8.82
CA GLN A 167 7.60 -21.61 -8.25
C GLN A 167 8.12 -20.29 -8.83
N SER A 168 7.25 -19.29 -8.88
CA SER A 168 7.66 -17.93 -9.24
C SER A 168 8.27 -17.23 -8.03
N TYR A 169 9.49 -16.74 -8.20
CA TYR A 169 10.23 -15.99 -7.19
C TYR A 169 10.66 -14.63 -7.73
N VAL A 170 10.98 -13.74 -6.81
CA VAL A 170 11.71 -12.51 -7.13
C VAL A 170 13.20 -12.76 -6.85
N THR A 171 14.02 -12.56 -7.86
CA THR A 171 15.48 -12.66 -7.73
C THR A 171 16.11 -11.30 -8.00
N PHE A 172 16.97 -10.84 -7.11
CA PHE A 172 17.56 -9.51 -7.19
C PHE A 172 18.87 -9.50 -7.99
N TYR A 173 19.11 -8.39 -8.70
CA TYR A 173 20.39 -8.12 -9.34
C TYR A 173 21.37 -7.53 -8.32
N GLY A 174 22.26 -8.34 -7.76
CA GLY A 174 23.09 -8.00 -6.61
C GLY A 174 23.87 -6.69 -6.76
N SER A 175 24.53 -6.44 -7.89
CA SER A 175 25.28 -5.18 -8.10
C SER A 175 24.39 -3.93 -8.14
N GLN A 176 23.22 -4.04 -8.77
CA GLN A 176 22.25 -2.95 -8.83
C GLN A 176 21.61 -2.70 -7.47
N LEU A 177 21.32 -3.76 -6.70
CA LEU A 177 20.81 -3.65 -5.34
C LEU A 177 21.80 -2.93 -4.43
N VAL A 178 23.08 -3.31 -4.47
CA VAL A 178 24.14 -2.64 -3.70
C VAL A 178 24.27 -1.17 -4.09
N SER A 179 24.20 -0.85 -5.39
CA SER A 179 24.22 0.53 -5.87
C SER A 179 23.04 1.35 -5.34
N LEU A 180 21.83 0.79 -5.37
CA LEU A 180 20.62 1.46 -4.86
C LEU A 180 20.74 1.72 -3.36
N VAL A 181 21.13 0.71 -2.58
CA VAL A 181 21.31 0.84 -1.12
C VAL A 181 22.36 1.91 -0.80
N ASN A 182 23.51 1.90 -1.48
CA ASN A 182 24.55 2.89 -1.24
C ASN A 182 24.11 4.30 -1.62
N THR A 183 23.29 4.46 -2.66
CA THR A 183 22.84 5.78 -3.11
C THR A 183 21.80 6.39 -2.18
N TYR A 184 20.87 5.59 -1.66
CA TYR A 184 19.66 6.11 -1.01
C TYR A 184 19.52 5.75 0.47
N LEU A 185 20.18 4.68 0.93
CA LEU A 185 20.01 4.16 2.28
C LEU A 185 21.31 4.13 3.11
N ASN A 186 22.45 4.41 2.51
CA ASN A 186 23.71 4.43 3.23
C ASN A 186 23.89 5.79 3.94
N PRO A 187 23.83 5.85 5.29
CA PRO A 187 23.96 7.10 6.03
C PRO A 187 25.40 7.65 6.06
N TYR A 188 26.35 6.91 5.50
CA TYR A 188 27.78 7.25 5.53
C TYR A 188 28.31 7.72 4.16
N ASN A 189 27.44 7.94 3.19
CA ASN A 189 27.80 8.53 1.90
C ASN A 189 27.64 10.05 1.93
#